data_b48c62ffbbfdea2ff558e46a20921b3e
#
_entry.id   b48c62ffbbfdea2ff558e46a20921b3e
#
_cell.length_a   1.000
_cell.length_b   1.000
_cell.length_c   1.000
_cell.angle_alpha   90.00
_cell.angle_beta   90.00
_cell.angle_gamma   90.00
#
_symmetry.space_group_name_H-M   'P 1'
#
loop_
_entity.id
_entity.type
_entity.pdbx_description
1 polymer ?
#
loop_
_entity_poly.entity_id
_entity_poly.type
_entity_poly.pdbx_seq_one_letter_code
_entity_poly.pdbx_strand_id
1 'polypeptide(L)'
;MLKVGDKAPDFKINDQDGNPVKLSDFRGSKVVLYFYPRDMTPGCTAEACNLRDNYQSMKKRGYEILGVSTDSEKSHRKFAEKEKLPFRLLADTEKSIHDAYGTWVEKSMYGRKYMGTARITFVINEKGVIEDIIDKVDTKNHVTQILESKLKDTARVVAKKTAAKKTTSPRARAATKRSGKK
;
A
#
# COMPACT_ATOMS: atom_id res chain seq x y z
N MET A 1 -9.82 -10.57 -4.20
CA MET A 1 -9.28 -9.22 -3.95
C MET A 1 -8.46 -9.27 -2.67
N LEU A 2 -7.22 -8.78 -2.69
CA LEU A 2 -6.31 -8.75 -1.55
C LEU A 2 -6.85 -7.89 -0.41
N LYS A 3 -6.47 -8.23 0.83
CA LYS A 3 -6.90 -7.54 2.06
C LYS A 3 -5.69 -7.16 2.91
N VAL A 4 -5.88 -6.22 3.81
CA VAL A 4 -4.91 -5.91 4.86
C VAL A 4 -4.66 -7.16 5.69
N GLY A 5 -3.39 -7.50 5.89
CA GLY A 5 -2.95 -8.74 6.56
C GLY A 5 -2.55 -9.87 5.61
N ASP A 6 -2.92 -9.79 4.33
CA ASP A 6 -2.51 -10.79 3.34
C ASP A 6 -1.03 -10.62 3.00
N LYS A 7 -0.38 -11.72 2.64
CA LYS A 7 0.96 -11.68 2.06
C LYS A 7 0.88 -11.06 0.66
N ALA A 8 1.67 -10.01 0.42
CA ALA A 8 1.75 -9.39 -0.89
C ALA A 8 2.28 -10.40 -1.94
N PRO A 9 1.58 -10.59 -3.08
CA PRO A 9 2.08 -11.43 -4.16
C PRO A 9 3.46 -10.96 -4.62
N ASP A 10 4.41 -11.89 -4.72
CA ASP A 10 5.73 -11.59 -5.27
C ASP A 10 5.65 -11.45 -6.80
N PHE A 11 6.53 -10.66 -7.36
CA PHE A 11 6.63 -10.47 -8.80
C PHE A 11 8.08 -10.32 -9.23
N LYS A 12 8.35 -10.54 -10.52
CA LYS A 12 9.62 -10.22 -11.17
C LYS A 12 9.32 -9.54 -12.50
N ILE A 13 9.71 -8.28 -12.63
CA ILE A 13 9.41 -7.45 -13.79
C ILE A 13 10.51 -6.41 -14.00
N ASN A 14 10.61 -5.84 -15.20
CA ASN A 14 11.59 -4.80 -15.47
C ASN A 14 11.10 -3.41 -15.05
N ASP A 15 12.03 -2.60 -14.58
CA ASP A 15 11.82 -1.16 -14.37
C ASP A 15 11.99 -0.36 -15.69
N GLN A 16 11.89 0.96 -15.61
CA GLN A 16 12.05 1.88 -16.75
C GLN A 16 13.43 1.79 -17.44
N ASP A 17 14.42 1.25 -16.79
CA ASP A 17 15.79 1.11 -17.30
C ASP A 17 16.11 -0.30 -17.79
N GLY A 18 15.12 -1.19 -17.76
CA GLY A 18 15.24 -2.60 -18.15
C GLY A 18 15.88 -3.49 -17.08
N ASN A 19 16.03 -3.00 -15.85
CA ASN A 19 16.57 -3.80 -14.76
C ASN A 19 15.46 -4.66 -14.15
N PRO A 20 15.71 -5.96 -13.90
CA PRO A 20 14.75 -6.82 -13.25
C PRO A 20 14.56 -6.43 -11.77
N VAL A 21 13.32 -6.29 -11.35
CA VAL A 21 12.91 -5.93 -10.00
C VAL A 21 12.00 -7.02 -9.46
N LYS A 22 12.24 -7.46 -8.22
CA LYS A 22 11.37 -8.38 -7.48
C LYS A 22 10.88 -7.69 -6.21
N LEU A 23 9.66 -7.99 -5.79
CA LEU A 23 9.16 -7.48 -4.50
C LEU A 23 10.01 -8.01 -3.33
N SER A 24 10.49 -9.26 -3.44
CA SER A 24 11.36 -9.88 -2.44
C SER A 24 12.70 -9.16 -2.21
N ASP A 25 13.18 -8.37 -3.18
CA ASP A 25 14.41 -7.59 -3.07
C ASP A 25 14.31 -6.44 -2.04
N PHE A 26 13.07 -6.07 -1.69
CA PHE A 26 12.77 -5.00 -0.72
C PHE A 26 12.44 -5.52 0.69
N ARG A 27 12.75 -6.78 1.00
CA ARG A 27 12.60 -7.31 2.36
C ARG A 27 13.41 -6.50 3.36
N GLY A 28 12.80 -6.16 4.50
CA GLY A 28 13.39 -5.27 5.50
C GLY A 28 13.09 -3.78 5.27
N SER A 29 12.48 -3.43 4.15
CA SER A 29 11.96 -2.09 3.87
C SER A 29 10.44 -2.13 3.70
N LYS A 30 9.79 -1.00 3.92
CA LYS A 30 8.38 -0.81 3.58
C LYS A 30 8.26 -0.45 2.12
N VAL A 31 7.27 -1.00 1.43
CA VAL A 31 7.05 -0.73 0.01
C VAL A 31 5.72 -0.03 -0.19
N VAL A 32 5.75 1.11 -0.86
CA VAL A 32 4.57 1.77 -1.42
C VAL A 32 4.46 1.34 -2.88
N LEU A 33 3.57 0.39 -3.15
CA LEU A 33 3.28 -0.11 -4.49
C LEU A 33 2.02 0.58 -5.01
N TYR A 34 2.19 1.61 -5.85
CA TYR A 34 1.05 2.36 -6.38
C TYR A 34 0.78 2.03 -7.84
N PHE A 35 -0.48 1.72 -8.13
CA PHE A 35 -0.98 1.44 -9.47
C PHE A 35 -1.63 2.69 -10.03
N TYR A 36 -1.28 3.06 -11.26
CA TYR A 36 -1.82 4.22 -11.94
C TYR A 36 -2.17 3.94 -13.40
N PRO A 37 -3.17 4.61 -13.96
CA PRO A 37 -3.72 4.26 -15.28
C PRO A 37 -2.76 4.45 -16.44
N ARG A 38 -1.98 5.54 -16.47
CA ARG A 38 -1.15 5.87 -17.65
C ARG A 38 -0.15 6.97 -17.37
N ASP A 39 1.05 6.84 -17.95
CA ASP A 39 2.10 7.85 -17.92
C ASP A 39 1.62 9.20 -18.50
N MET A 40 2.23 10.28 -17.99
CA MET A 40 2.07 11.66 -18.51
C MET A 40 0.62 12.17 -18.54
N THR A 41 -0.33 11.52 -17.87
CA THR A 41 -1.67 12.08 -17.67
C THR A 41 -1.69 13.02 -16.46
N PRO A 42 -2.55 14.06 -16.44
CA PRO A 42 -2.50 15.07 -15.37
C PRO A 42 -2.59 14.53 -13.97
N GLY A 43 -3.51 13.58 -13.70
CA GLY A 43 -3.68 12.98 -12.38
C GLY A 43 -2.51 12.08 -11.97
N CYS A 44 -1.97 11.28 -12.90
CA CYS A 44 -0.82 10.42 -12.62
C CYS A 44 0.47 11.22 -12.43
N THR A 45 0.62 12.32 -13.20
CA THR A 45 1.74 13.25 -13.02
C THR A 45 1.66 13.94 -11.65
N ALA A 46 0.49 14.42 -11.24
CA ALA A 46 0.31 15.03 -9.92
C ALA A 46 0.66 14.05 -8.78
N GLU A 47 0.24 12.81 -8.89
CA GLU A 47 0.55 11.74 -7.92
C GLU A 47 2.05 11.44 -7.86
N ALA A 48 2.69 11.22 -9.01
CA ALA A 48 4.13 10.97 -9.11
C ALA A 48 4.95 12.15 -8.57
N CYS A 49 4.57 13.40 -8.88
CA CYS A 49 5.22 14.58 -8.35
C CYS A 49 5.07 14.72 -6.83
N ASN A 50 3.89 14.43 -6.27
CA ASN A 50 3.70 14.43 -4.82
C ASN A 50 4.61 13.40 -4.13
N LEU A 51 4.73 12.20 -4.68
CA LEU A 51 5.63 11.16 -4.19
C LEU A 51 7.10 11.57 -4.35
N ARG A 52 7.49 12.17 -5.49
CA ARG A 52 8.83 12.69 -5.75
C ARG A 52 9.25 13.76 -4.74
N ASP A 53 8.40 14.76 -4.54
CA ASP A 53 8.71 15.90 -3.69
C ASP A 53 8.89 15.49 -2.21
N ASN A 54 8.28 14.39 -1.82
CA ASN A 54 8.38 13.81 -0.48
C ASN A 54 9.30 12.58 -0.39
N TYR A 55 9.96 12.21 -1.50
CA TYR A 55 10.73 10.96 -1.58
C TYR A 55 11.79 10.81 -0.50
N GLN A 56 12.59 11.86 -0.25
CA GLN A 56 13.64 11.82 0.77
C GLN A 56 13.07 11.61 2.18
N SER A 57 11.93 12.22 2.49
CA SER A 57 11.24 12.03 3.76
C SER A 57 10.72 10.60 3.91
N MET A 58 10.15 10.04 2.85
CA MET A 58 9.68 8.66 2.80
C MET A 58 10.83 7.66 2.94
N LYS A 59 11.94 7.89 2.23
CA LYS A 59 13.17 7.07 2.30
C LYS A 59 13.74 7.03 3.72
N LYS A 60 13.84 8.17 4.39
CA LYS A 60 14.29 8.25 5.79
C LYS A 60 13.40 7.46 6.76
N ARG A 61 12.14 7.26 6.41
CA ARG A 61 11.17 6.44 7.17
C ARG A 61 11.17 4.97 6.77
N GLY A 62 12.09 4.55 5.89
CA GLY A 62 12.25 3.16 5.44
C GLY A 62 11.27 2.74 4.34
N TYR A 63 10.67 3.70 3.62
CA TYR A 63 9.79 3.40 2.48
C TYR A 63 10.57 3.36 1.17
N GLU A 64 10.29 2.37 0.36
CA GLU A 64 10.60 2.30 -1.06
C GLU A 64 9.32 2.54 -1.87
N ILE A 65 9.42 3.29 -2.96
CA ILE A 65 8.28 3.63 -3.82
C ILE A 65 8.44 2.92 -5.15
N LEU A 66 7.41 2.20 -5.56
CA LEU A 66 7.32 1.49 -6.84
C LEU A 66 6.03 1.87 -7.54
N GLY A 67 6.10 2.46 -8.72
CA GLY A 67 4.95 2.73 -9.56
C GLY A 67 4.70 1.58 -10.54
N VAL A 68 3.46 1.23 -10.80
CA VAL A 68 3.07 0.17 -11.73
C VAL A 68 2.03 0.68 -12.71
N SER A 69 2.31 0.55 -13.99
CA SER A 69 1.29 0.72 -15.04
C SER A 69 1.52 -0.27 -16.19
N THR A 70 0.59 -0.30 -17.13
CA THR A 70 0.70 -1.13 -18.34
C THR A 70 1.49 -0.46 -19.45
N ASP A 71 2.07 0.71 -19.21
CA ASP A 71 2.92 1.40 -20.16
C ASP A 71 4.27 0.68 -20.33
N SER A 72 4.93 0.89 -21.48
CA SER A 72 6.21 0.28 -21.79
C SER A 72 7.38 0.91 -21.02
N GLU A 73 8.48 0.18 -20.87
CA GLU A 73 9.75 0.70 -20.30
C GLU A 73 10.17 2.03 -20.94
N LYS A 74 10.02 2.16 -22.26
CA LYS A 74 10.33 3.39 -22.99
C LYS A 74 9.44 4.56 -22.58
N SER A 75 8.15 4.32 -22.32
CA SER A 75 7.21 5.33 -21.83
C SER A 75 7.58 5.75 -20.41
N HIS A 76 7.80 4.77 -19.53
CA HIS A 76 8.22 5.00 -18.14
C HIS A 76 9.53 5.79 -18.06
N ARG A 77 10.53 5.47 -18.90
CA ARG A 77 11.79 6.22 -18.94
C ARG A 77 11.56 7.69 -19.27
N LYS A 78 10.77 7.98 -20.32
CA LYS A 78 10.42 9.37 -20.69
C LYS A 78 9.68 10.09 -19.57
N PHE A 79 8.76 9.39 -18.88
CA PHE A 79 8.00 9.96 -17.76
C PHE A 79 8.91 10.23 -16.58
N ALA A 80 9.78 9.28 -16.20
CA ALA A 80 10.73 9.42 -15.12
C ALA A 80 11.74 10.56 -15.37
N GLU A 81 12.27 10.68 -16.59
CA GLU A 81 13.18 11.76 -16.99
C GLU A 81 12.48 13.12 -16.95
N LYS A 82 11.30 13.22 -17.57
CA LYS A 82 10.54 14.48 -17.66
C LYS A 82 10.18 15.03 -16.29
N GLU A 83 9.68 14.17 -15.40
CA GLU A 83 9.25 14.57 -14.06
C GLU A 83 10.36 14.39 -13.00
N LYS A 84 11.57 13.96 -13.39
CA LYS A 84 12.72 13.72 -12.52
C LYS A 84 12.37 12.80 -11.34
N LEU A 85 11.72 11.67 -11.63
CA LEU A 85 11.27 10.73 -10.61
C LEU A 85 12.47 9.94 -10.04
N PRO A 86 12.69 9.96 -8.71
CA PRO A 86 13.83 9.29 -8.08
C PRO A 86 13.55 7.82 -7.71
N PHE A 87 12.44 7.27 -8.13
CA PHE A 87 11.98 5.91 -7.83
C PHE A 87 11.64 5.14 -9.09
N ARG A 88 11.45 3.82 -8.94
CA ARG A 88 11.26 2.91 -10.06
C ARG A 88 9.81 2.87 -10.53
N LEU A 89 9.65 2.79 -11.85
CA LEU A 89 8.39 2.53 -12.53
C LEU A 89 8.47 1.14 -13.19
N LEU A 90 7.51 0.29 -12.91
CA LEU A 90 7.47 -1.11 -13.33
C LEU A 90 6.56 -1.27 -14.55
N ALA A 91 7.10 -1.78 -15.65
CA ALA A 91 6.41 -1.90 -16.93
C ALA A 91 5.61 -3.21 -17.03
N ASP A 92 4.41 -3.25 -16.46
CA ASP A 92 3.54 -4.44 -16.45
C ASP A 92 2.68 -4.54 -17.72
N THR A 93 3.34 -4.63 -18.88
CA THR A 93 2.67 -4.74 -20.20
C THR A 93 1.82 -5.99 -20.31
N GLU A 94 2.22 -7.08 -19.67
CA GLU A 94 1.52 -8.37 -19.64
C GLU A 94 0.42 -8.43 -18.56
N LYS A 95 0.28 -7.39 -17.73
CA LYS A 95 -0.70 -7.29 -16.65
C LYS A 95 -0.58 -8.35 -15.54
N SER A 96 0.56 -9.01 -15.43
CA SER A 96 0.80 -10.06 -14.45
C SER A 96 0.69 -9.56 -13.00
N ILE A 97 1.23 -8.35 -12.72
CA ILE A 97 1.11 -7.72 -11.41
C ILE A 97 -0.31 -7.19 -11.22
N HIS A 98 -0.90 -6.58 -12.24
CA HIS A 98 -2.27 -6.09 -12.18
C HIS A 98 -3.27 -7.19 -11.83
N ASP A 99 -3.13 -8.37 -12.42
CA ASP A 99 -3.99 -9.52 -12.14
C ASP A 99 -3.76 -10.08 -10.74
N ALA A 100 -2.49 -10.23 -10.33
CA ALA A 100 -2.14 -10.71 -9.00
C ALA A 100 -2.66 -9.80 -7.88
N TYR A 101 -2.68 -8.48 -8.11
CA TYR A 101 -3.17 -7.49 -7.14
C TYR A 101 -4.65 -7.12 -7.33
N GLY A 102 -5.30 -7.61 -8.37
CA GLY A 102 -6.72 -7.34 -8.68
C GLY A 102 -6.97 -5.88 -9.07
N THR A 103 -6.00 -5.24 -9.73
CA THR A 103 -6.07 -3.82 -10.13
C THR A 103 -6.45 -3.60 -11.59
N TRP A 104 -6.58 -4.68 -12.38
CA TRP A 104 -7.11 -4.63 -13.74
C TRP A 104 -8.61 -4.82 -13.70
N VAL A 105 -9.37 -3.74 -13.88
CA VAL A 105 -10.81 -3.71 -13.62
C VAL A 105 -11.60 -3.14 -14.79
N GLU A 106 -12.88 -3.53 -14.88
CA GLU A 106 -13.81 -2.90 -15.80
C GLU A 106 -14.12 -1.46 -15.33
N LYS A 107 -13.97 -0.52 -16.21
CA LYS A 107 -14.31 0.90 -16.04
C LYS A 107 -15.37 1.32 -17.03
N SER A 108 -16.11 2.36 -16.71
CA SER A 108 -17.06 2.98 -17.63
C SER A 108 -16.72 4.45 -17.83
N MET A 109 -16.74 4.90 -19.09
CA MET A 109 -16.59 6.31 -19.43
C MET A 109 -17.51 6.63 -20.60
N TYR A 110 -18.38 7.63 -20.43
CA TYR A 110 -19.39 8.04 -21.41
C TYR A 110 -20.25 6.85 -21.91
N GLY A 111 -20.65 5.95 -20.99
CA GLY A 111 -21.48 4.78 -21.32
C GLY A 111 -20.76 3.61 -22.00
N ARG A 112 -19.46 3.75 -22.30
CA ARG A 112 -18.63 2.67 -22.85
C ARG A 112 -17.82 1.98 -21.73
N LYS A 113 -17.90 0.65 -21.70
CA LYS A 113 -17.12 -0.19 -20.80
C LYS A 113 -15.76 -0.48 -21.41
N TYR A 114 -14.72 -0.43 -20.60
CA TYR A 114 -13.36 -0.79 -20.98
C TYR A 114 -12.59 -1.34 -19.77
N MET A 115 -11.58 -2.15 -20.03
CA MET A 115 -10.69 -2.62 -18.98
C MET A 115 -9.55 -1.61 -18.76
N GLY A 116 -9.18 -1.38 -17.52
CA GLY A 116 -8.11 -0.45 -17.21
C GLY A 116 -7.61 -0.54 -15.76
N THR A 117 -6.44 0.03 -15.52
CA THR A 117 -5.81 0.06 -14.19
C THR A 117 -6.64 0.88 -13.21
N ALA A 118 -7.05 0.27 -12.11
CA ALA A 118 -7.58 0.99 -10.96
C ALA A 118 -6.44 1.76 -10.26
N ARG A 119 -6.72 2.99 -9.84
CA ARG A 119 -5.77 3.77 -9.02
C ARG A 119 -5.86 3.28 -7.59
N ILE A 120 -4.95 2.40 -7.21
CA ILE A 120 -4.90 1.77 -5.89
C ILE A 120 -3.45 1.74 -5.42
N THR A 121 -3.23 1.99 -4.15
CA THR A 121 -1.91 1.89 -3.54
C THR A 121 -1.93 0.86 -2.42
N PHE A 122 -0.98 -0.05 -2.47
CA PHE A 122 -0.71 -1.03 -1.42
C PHE A 122 0.49 -0.57 -0.61
N VAL A 123 0.33 -0.48 0.70
CA VAL A 123 1.44 -0.28 1.63
C VAL A 123 1.82 -1.64 2.20
N ILE A 124 3.05 -2.06 1.94
CA ILE A 124 3.57 -3.39 2.29
C ILE A 124 4.65 -3.20 3.34
N ASN A 125 4.61 -3.99 4.41
CA ASN A 125 5.59 -3.91 5.49
C ASN A 125 6.89 -4.65 5.18
N GLU A 126 7.86 -4.55 6.07
CA GLU A 126 9.20 -5.15 5.96
C GLU A 126 9.17 -6.68 5.81
N LYS A 127 8.07 -7.32 6.23
CA LYS A 127 7.85 -8.77 6.12
C LYS A 127 7.15 -9.17 4.82
N GLY A 128 6.76 -8.19 3.99
CA GLY A 128 6.02 -8.41 2.75
C GLY A 128 4.54 -8.71 2.96
N VAL A 129 3.96 -8.19 4.03
CA VAL A 129 2.53 -8.27 4.32
C VAL A 129 1.89 -6.90 4.03
N ILE A 130 0.71 -6.90 3.45
CA ILE A 130 -0.05 -5.70 3.16
C ILE A 130 -0.51 -5.08 4.48
N GLU A 131 -0.02 -3.87 4.78
CA GLU A 131 -0.43 -3.10 5.97
C GLU A 131 -1.64 -2.22 5.70
N ASP A 132 -1.75 -1.69 4.48
CA ASP A 132 -2.85 -0.82 4.09
C ASP A 132 -3.14 -0.88 2.60
N ILE A 133 -4.39 -0.56 2.23
CA ILE A 133 -4.86 -0.48 0.85
C ILE A 133 -5.62 0.83 0.68
N ILE A 134 -5.09 1.73 -0.16
CA ILE A 134 -5.70 3.02 -0.46
C ILE A 134 -6.37 2.93 -1.82
N ASP A 135 -7.69 2.80 -1.85
CA ASP A 135 -8.52 2.67 -3.05
C ASP A 135 -9.04 4.04 -3.56
N LYS A 136 -9.06 5.05 -2.70
CA LYS A 136 -9.43 6.43 -3.02
C LYS A 136 -8.23 7.35 -2.89
N VAL A 137 -7.37 7.29 -3.89
CA VAL A 137 -6.11 8.04 -3.89
C VAL A 137 -6.37 9.52 -4.17
N ASP A 138 -5.94 10.39 -3.23
CA ASP A 138 -5.79 11.83 -3.49
C ASP A 138 -4.43 12.07 -4.14
N THR A 139 -4.43 12.32 -5.43
CA THR A 139 -3.20 12.48 -6.22
C THR A 139 -2.33 13.67 -5.81
N LYS A 140 -2.90 14.67 -5.13
CA LYS A 140 -2.19 15.86 -4.66
C LYS A 140 -1.65 15.71 -3.25
N ASN A 141 -2.24 14.82 -2.43
CA ASN A 141 -1.89 14.61 -1.02
C ASN A 141 -1.59 13.14 -0.70
N HIS A 142 -1.10 12.38 -1.68
CA HIS A 142 -0.95 10.94 -1.58
C HIS A 142 -0.02 10.51 -0.45
N VAL A 143 1.12 11.20 -0.27
CA VAL A 143 2.06 10.91 0.83
C VAL A 143 1.40 11.11 2.19
N THR A 144 0.59 12.15 2.35
CA THR A 144 -0.16 12.38 3.59
C THR A 144 -1.12 11.21 3.86
N GLN A 145 -1.86 10.74 2.84
CA GLN A 145 -2.73 9.57 2.98
C GLN A 145 -1.95 8.33 3.43
N ILE A 146 -0.80 8.04 2.80
CA ILE A 146 0.06 6.89 3.15
C ILE A 146 0.54 6.97 4.61
N LEU A 147 0.90 8.15 5.08
CA LEU A 147 1.42 8.33 6.44
C LEU A 147 0.31 8.36 7.50
N GLU A 148 -0.85 8.93 7.20
CA GLU A 148 -2.00 8.99 8.12
C GLU A 148 -2.70 7.65 8.30
N SER A 149 -2.71 6.80 7.29
CA SER A 149 -3.27 5.46 7.41
C SER A 149 -2.65 4.67 8.56
N LYS A 150 -1.35 4.83 8.77
CA LYS A 150 -0.64 4.24 9.92
C LYS A 150 -1.07 4.76 11.29
N LEU A 151 -1.40 6.04 11.39
CA LEU A 151 -1.86 6.61 12.66
C LEU A 151 -3.21 6.00 13.07
N LYS A 152 -4.09 5.70 12.10
CA LYS A 152 -5.38 5.06 12.35
C LYS A 152 -5.23 3.60 12.80
N ASP A 153 -4.29 2.85 12.23
CA ASP A 153 -4.03 1.45 12.61
C ASP A 153 -3.34 1.34 13.98
N THR A 154 -2.39 2.21 14.27
CA THR A 154 -1.75 2.25 15.60
C THR A 154 -2.78 2.55 16.70
N ALA A 155 -3.69 3.50 16.48
CA ALA A 155 -4.77 3.81 17.39
C ALA A 155 -5.75 2.63 17.56
N ARG A 156 -6.04 1.89 16.49
CA ARG A 156 -6.94 0.73 16.49
C ARG A 156 -6.34 -0.48 17.21
N VAL A 157 -5.02 -0.70 17.08
CA VAL A 157 -4.28 -1.76 17.78
C VAL A 157 -4.16 -1.46 19.28
N VAL A 158 -3.92 -0.20 19.66
CA VAL A 158 -3.88 0.26 21.06
C VAL A 158 -5.26 0.11 21.70
N ALA A 159 -6.33 0.51 21.03
CA ALA A 159 -7.69 0.37 21.53
C ALA A 159 -8.11 -1.10 21.72
N LYS A 160 -7.69 -2.02 20.81
CA LYS A 160 -7.92 -3.46 20.97
C LYS A 160 -7.14 -4.06 22.13
N LYS A 161 -5.90 -3.64 22.37
CA LYS A 161 -5.10 -4.10 23.51
C LYS A 161 -5.63 -3.62 24.87
N THR A 162 -6.16 -2.40 24.94
CA THR A 162 -6.77 -1.87 26.16
C THR A 162 -8.12 -2.50 26.47
N ALA A 163 -8.91 -2.84 25.46
CA ALA A 163 -10.18 -3.55 25.65
C ALA A 163 -9.97 -5.01 26.15
N ALA A 164 -8.95 -5.70 25.62
CA ALA A 164 -8.63 -7.07 26.05
C ALA A 164 -8.08 -7.15 27.48
N LYS A 165 -7.47 -6.07 28.01
CA LYS A 165 -6.92 -6.04 29.36
C LYS A 165 -7.98 -5.76 30.45
N LYS A 166 -9.18 -5.34 30.06
CA LYS A 166 -10.28 -4.98 30.98
C LYS A 166 -11.21 -6.15 31.35
N THR A 167 -11.04 -7.32 30.71
CA THR A 167 -11.91 -8.51 30.92
C THR A 167 -11.34 -9.59 31.81
N THR A 168 -10.15 -9.42 32.40
CA THR A 168 -9.54 -10.36 33.33
C THR A 168 -9.35 -9.72 34.70
N SER A 169 -10.46 -9.47 35.43
CA SER A 169 -10.44 -9.23 36.87
C SER A 169 -10.99 -10.49 37.57
N PRO A 170 -10.26 -11.12 38.49
CA PRO A 170 -10.76 -12.28 39.18
C PRO A 170 -11.78 -11.86 40.22
N ARG A 171 -12.97 -12.45 40.11
CA ARG A 171 -14.05 -12.34 41.08
C ARG A 171 -13.62 -12.94 42.42
N ALA A 172 -13.41 -12.10 43.45
CA ALA A 172 -13.16 -12.54 44.81
C ALA A 172 -14.29 -13.41 45.33
N ARG A 173 -13.99 -14.63 45.70
CA ARG A 173 -14.89 -15.54 46.45
C ARG A 173 -15.02 -15.02 47.89
N ALA A 174 -16.18 -14.57 48.26
CA ALA A 174 -16.55 -14.33 49.63
C ALA A 174 -16.73 -15.70 50.35
N ALA A 175 -15.91 -15.94 51.33
CA ALA A 175 -16.04 -17.10 52.24
C ALA A 175 -17.05 -16.76 53.34
N THR A 176 -18.21 -17.41 53.30
CA THR A 176 -19.21 -17.33 54.37
C THR A 176 -18.78 -18.29 55.51
N LYS A 177 -18.32 -17.72 56.66
CA LYS A 177 -18.16 -18.45 57.91
C LYS A 177 -19.57 -18.72 58.48
N ARG A 178 -19.95 -19.99 58.59
CA ARG A 178 -21.02 -20.42 59.44
C ARG A 178 -20.45 -20.75 60.83
N SER A 179 -20.83 -19.96 61.83
CA SER A 179 -20.73 -20.33 63.24
C SER A 179 -21.86 -21.28 63.57
N GLY A 180 -21.53 -22.49 64.01
CA GLY A 180 -22.45 -23.39 64.62
C GLY A 180 -22.23 -23.38 66.11
N LYS A 181 -23.32 -23.14 66.86
CA LYS A 181 -23.36 -23.21 68.29
C LYS A 181 -24.21 -24.41 68.67
N LYS A 182 -23.64 -25.23 69.54
CA LYS A 182 -24.25 -26.23 70.38
C LYS A 182 -24.61 -27.58 69.77
#